data_2e9801842fb9f93a53bf41cb6db1a83f
#
_entry.id   2e9801842fb9f93a53bf41cb6db1a83f
#
_cell.length_a   1.000
_cell.length_b   1.000
_cell.length_c   1.000
_cell.angle_alpha   90.00
_cell.angle_beta   90.00
_cell.angle_gamma   90.00
#
_symmetry.space_group_name_H-M   'P 1'
#
loop_
_entity.id
_entity.type
_entity.pdbx_description
1 polymer ?
#
loop_
_entity_poly.entity_id
_entity_poly.type
_entity_poly.pdbx_seq_one_letter_code
_entity_poly.pdbx_strand_id
1 'polypeptide(L)'
;YVQHGFGVAQVSVFGTGQSNHCMDLMGHDEQAGIKAAVDWLGTQVWSNGKVGAIGKSYDGSTPWNAAASGSEYLATIVPMSGLIGVHDLMWRNGSMEARGAIMHNGVYGSFGLDGDNGDIENACEGYVEGYYAGPAAYITGDNLAWTGSDYWEERHFLKDALEVYDGSIYIIHGLQDWNVDPHMAFPAHQMSIDAGFDVKGLYGQWAHDYPDRESGHSSLSSGRGAEAFPFTLRWAWAADMMEWFDFYLLDKGRQTRLVAEVQDNI
;
A
#
# COMPACT_ATOMS: atom_id res chain seq x y z
N TYR A 1 -17.21 -4.76 8.04
CA TYR A 1 -16.44 -5.98 8.32
C TYR A 1 -17.03 -6.76 9.50
N VAL A 2 -17.02 -6.22 10.71
CA VAL A 2 -17.49 -6.92 11.94
C VAL A 2 -18.91 -7.49 11.82
N GLN A 3 -19.84 -6.71 11.25
CA GLN A 3 -21.21 -7.15 11.01
C GLN A 3 -21.32 -8.32 10.01
N HIS A 4 -20.30 -8.55 9.20
CA HIS A 4 -20.21 -9.66 8.25
C HIS A 4 -19.45 -10.87 8.79
N GLY A 5 -19.04 -10.81 10.04
CA GLY A 5 -18.37 -11.93 10.72
C GLY A 5 -16.85 -11.93 10.63
N PHE A 6 -16.23 -10.81 10.24
CA PHE A 6 -14.80 -10.66 10.25
C PHE A 6 -14.30 -10.06 11.58
N GLY A 7 -13.21 -10.61 12.09
CA GLY A 7 -12.37 -9.89 13.04
C GLY A 7 -11.64 -8.75 12.32
N VAL A 8 -11.51 -7.60 12.97
CA VAL A 8 -10.79 -6.45 12.39
C VAL A 8 -9.69 -6.04 13.34
N ALA A 9 -8.47 -5.97 12.85
CA ALA A 9 -7.33 -5.41 13.55
C ALA A 9 -6.86 -4.15 12.82
N GLN A 10 -6.62 -3.10 13.58
CA GLN A 10 -5.90 -1.92 13.13
C GLN A 10 -4.55 -1.92 13.82
N VAL A 11 -3.49 -1.92 13.03
CA VAL A 11 -2.11 -2.04 13.51
C VAL A 11 -1.39 -0.74 13.20
N SER A 12 -0.84 -0.09 14.21
CA SER A 12 0.07 1.04 14.03
C SER A 12 1.46 0.50 13.73
N VAL A 13 2.09 1.00 12.67
CA VAL A 13 3.49 0.65 12.37
C VAL A 13 4.42 1.16 13.47
N PHE A 14 5.61 0.60 13.54
CA PHE A 14 6.60 1.01 14.54
C PHE A 14 6.83 2.52 14.53
N GLY A 15 6.99 3.11 15.70
CA GLY A 15 7.18 4.55 15.88
C GLY A 15 5.93 5.40 15.67
N THR A 16 4.75 4.79 15.47
CA THR A 16 3.48 5.51 15.37
C THR A 16 2.47 4.98 16.38
N GLY A 17 1.49 5.84 16.74
CA GLY A 17 0.48 5.47 17.73
C GLY A 17 1.13 5.05 19.05
N GLN A 18 0.78 3.86 19.54
CA GLN A 18 1.38 3.28 20.75
C GLN A 18 2.40 2.18 20.46
N SER A 19 2.74 1.98 19.19
CA SER A 19 3.77 1.01 18.81
C SER A 19 5.15 1.55 19.16
N ASN A 20 5.87 0.76 19.95
CA ASN A 20 7.25 1.08 20.31
C ASN A 20 8.16 0.97 19.10
N HIS A 21 9.41 1.33 19.27
CA HIS A 21 10.40 1.38 18.22
C HIS A 21 10.24 2.60 17.32
N CYS A 22 10.88 2.63 16.19
CA CYS A 22 10.88 3.77 15.32
C CYS A 22 10.32 3.42 13.94
N MET A 23 9.70 4.40 13.31
CA MET A 23 9.28 4.32 11.93
C MET A 23 10.50 4.34 11.01
N ASP A 24 10.64 3.34 10.15
CA ASP A 24 11.73 3.24 9.18
C ASP A 24 11.28 3.37 7.72
N LEU A 25 10.08 3.91 7.51
CA LEU A 25 9.50 4.21 6.20
C LEU A 25 9.43 2.98 5.27
N MET A 26 8.71 1.99 5.69
CA MET A 26 8.53 0.70 5.00
C MET A 26 9.80 -0.16 4.92
N GLY A 27 10.79 0.11 5.74
CA GLY A 27 11.98 -0.69 5.82
C GLY A 27 11.79 -2.00 6.57
N HIS A 28 12.92 -2.63 6.87
CA HIS A 28 12.96 -3.98 7.44
C HIS A 28 12.16 -4.13 8.74
N ASP A 29 12.21 -3.13 9.62
CA ASP A 29 11.53 -3.21 10.92
C ASP A 29 10.01 -3.15 10.77
N GLU A 30 9.50 -2.27 9.91
CA GLU A 30 8.07 -2.23 9.59
C GLU A 30 7.60 -3.51 8.91
N GLN A 31 8.36 -4.04 7.98
CA GLN A 31 8.06 -5.31 7.31
C GLN A 31 7.99 -6.46 8.31
N ALA A 32 8.94 -6.54 9.24
CA ALA A 32 8.94 -7.53 10.31
C ALA A 32 7.72 -7.36 11.24
N GLY A 33 7.37 -6.11 11.58
CA GLY A 33 6.19 -5.79 12.37
C GLY A 33 4.88 -6.18 11.71
N ILE A 34 4.74 -5.94 10.40
CA ILE A 34 3.58 -6.35 9.61
C ILE A 34 3.46 -7.87 9.59
N LYS A 35 4.57 -8.58 9.34
CA LYS A 35 4.59 -10.04 9.42
C LYS A 35 4.13 -10.56 10.78
N ALA A 36 4.70 -10.02 11.84
CA ALA A 36 4.35 -10.42 13.20
C ALA A 36 2.86 -10.20 13.50
N ALA A 37 2.27 -9.12 13.02
CA ALA A 37 0.84 -8.85 13.17
C ALA A 37 -0.02 -9.87 12.42
N VAL A 38 0.32 -10.20 11.18
CA VAL A 38 -0.39 -11.22 10.39
C VAL A 38 -0.28 -12.59 11.04
N ASP A 39 0.92 -13.01 11.45
CA ASP A 39 1.15 -14.29 12.12
C ASP A 39 0.39 -14.36 13.46
N TRP A 40 0.40 -13.27 14.22
CA TRP A 40 -0.35 -13.21 15.47
C TRP A 40 -1.86 -13.37 15.24
N LEU A 41 -2.43 -12.66 14.26
CA LEU A 41 -3.86 -12.77 13.91
C LEU A 41 -4.22 -14.18 13.44
N GLY A 42 -3.38 -14.79 12.62
CA GLY A 42 -3.60 -16.14 12.09
C GLY A 42 -3.60 -17.22 13.17
N THR A 43 -2.81 -17.03 14.22
CA THR A 43 -2.63 -18.02 15.30
C THR A 43 -3.62 -17.90 16.47
N GLN A 44 -4.49 -16.88 16.47
CA GLN A 44 -5.43 -16.70 17.57
C GLN A 44 -6.49 -17.82 17.61
N VAL A 45 -6.92 -18.18 18.80
CA VAL A 45 -7.90 -19.25 19.02
C VAL A 45 -9.28 -18.96 18.40
N TRP A 46 -9.58 -17.72 18.12
CA TRP A 46 -10.80 -17.26 17.46
C TRP A 46 -10.62 -17.08 15.95
N SER A 47 -9.41 -17.18 15.44
CA SER A 47 -9.09 -17.09 14.02
C SER A 47 -9.34 -18.43 13.31
N ASN A 48 -9.75 -18.36 12.06
CA ASN A 48 -9.80 -19.53 11.19
C ASN A 48 -8.46 -19.79 10.47
N GLY A 49 -7.42 -19.02 10.80
CA GLY A 49 -6.11 -19.13 10.18
C GLY A 49 -5.97 -18.35 8.86
N LYS A 50 -6.99 -17.58 8.45
CA LYS A 50 -6.93 -16.77 7.23
C LYS A 50 -6.98 -15.30 7.58
N VAL A 51 -5.98 -14.56 7.14
CA VAL A 51 -5.85 -13.11 7.33
C VAL A 51 -5.92 -12.42 5.97
N GLY A 52 -6.63 -11.31 5.90
CA GLY A 52 -6.64 -10.41 4.76
C GLY A 52 -6.01 -9.08 5.14
N ALA A 53 -5.15 -8.53 4.29
CA ALA A 53 -4.58 -7.21 4.48
C ALA A 53 -5.21 -6.20 3.52
N ILE A 54 -5.60 -5.04 4.03
CA ILE A 54 -6.26 -3.98 3.25
C ILE A 54 -5.80 -2.62 3.75
N GLY A 55 -5.65 -1.69 2.85
CA GLY A 55 -5.38 -0.29 3.19
C GLY A 55 -5.27 0.59 1.96
N LYS A 56 -5.15 1.89 2.17
CA LYS A 56 -5.05 2.89 1.10
C LYS A 56 -3.79 3.74 1.29
N SER A 57 -3.13 4.12 0.19
CA SER A 57 -1.94 4.98 0.20
C SER A 57 -0.75 4.28 0.89
N TYR A 58 -0.17 4.86 1.91
CA TYR A 58 0.84 4.20 2.73
C TYR A 58 0.32 2.86 3.27
N ASP A 59 -0.88 2.87 3.85
CA ASP A 59 -1.53 1.64 4.31
C ASP A 59 -1.91 0.71 3.16
N GLY A 60 -2.01 1.20 1.92
CA GLY A 60 -2.18 0.40 0.70
C GLY A 60 -0.90 -0.29 0.26
N SER A 61 0.25 0.15 0.74
CA SER A 61 1.54 -0.49 0.54
C SER A 61 1.78 -1.61 1.54
N THR A 62 1.20 -1.51 2.74
CA THR A 62 1.33 -2.54 3.78
C THR A 62 0.82 -3.91 3.35
N PRO A 63 -0.26 -4.07 2.54
CA PRO A 63 -0.62 -5.36 1.97
C PRO A 63 0.48 -5.98 1.09
N TRP A 64 1.19 -5.18 0.29
CA TRP A 64 2.34 -5.66 -0.47
C TRP A 64 3.51 -6.09 0.43
N ASN A 65 3.79 -5.31 1.48
CA ASN A 65 4.76 -5.68 2.50
C ASN A 65 4.37 -6.98 3.22
N ALA A 66 3.10 -7.13 3.56
CA ALA A 66 2.59 -8.36 4.15
C ALA A 66 2.78 -9.55 3.21
N ALA A 67 2.50 -9.39 1.91
CA ALA A 67 2.74 -10.43 0.91
C ALA A 67 4.23 -10.76 0.78
N ALA A 68 5.10 -9.76 0.72
CA ALA A 68 6.56 -9.96 0.67
C ALA A 68 7.12 -10.66 1.92
N SER A 69 6.42 -10.60 3.04
CA SER A 69 6.84 -11.24 4.30
C SER A 69 6.69 -12.77 4.31
N GLY A 70 5.92 -13.35 3.38
CA GLY A 70 5.72 -14.79 3.26
C GLY A 70 5.02 -15.44 4.44
N SER A 71 4.06 -14.77 5.08
CA SER A 71 3.25 -15.38 6.14
C SER A 71 2.28 -16.40 5.56
N GLU A 72 2.26 -17.62 6.12
CA GLU A 72 1.32 -18.68 5.74
C GLU A 72 -0.15 -18.36 6.05
N TYR A 73 -0.41 -17.38 6.89
CA TYR A 73 -1.76 -16.98 7.28
C TYR A 73 -2.37 -15.92 6.35
N LEU A 74 -1.56 -15.27 5.49
CA LEU A 74 -2.04 -14.21 4.61
C LEU A 74 -2.70 -14.80 3.37
N ALA A 75 -4.03 -14.87 3.37
CA ALA A 75 -4.82 -15.47 2.30
C ALA A 75 -5.19 -14.50 1.17
N THR A 76 -5.27 -13.20 1.44
CA THR A 76 -5.60 -12.19 0.43
C THR A 76 -5.08 -10.81 0.77
N ILE A 77 -4.77 -10.03 -0.26
CA ILE A 77 -4.42 -8.62 -0.12
C ILE A 77 -5.31 -7.74 -0.98
N VAL A 78 -5.64 -6.55 -0.45
CA VAL A 78 -6.42 -5.52 -1.16
C VAL A 78 -5.68 -4.18 -1.08
N PRO A 79 -4.60 -4.00 -1.87
CA PRO A 79 -3.90 -2.73 -1.96
C PRO A 79 -4.74 -1.70 -2.72
N MET A 80 -5.05 -0.57 -2.07
CA MET A 80 -5.72 0.57 -2.69
C MET A 80 -4.75 1.72 -2.82
N SER A 81 -4.51 2.21 -4.03
CA SER A 81 -3.54 3.28 -4.30
C SER A 81 -2.21 3.05 -3.55
N GLY A 82 -1.74 1.82 -3.51
CA GLY A 82 -0.57 1.39 -2.76
C GLY A 82 0.71 1.46 -3.59
N LEU A 83 1.83 1.66 -2.90
CA LEU A 83 3.16 1.58 -3.50
C LEU A 83 3.57 0.12 -3.65
N ILE A 84 4.20 -0.21 -4.75
CA ILE A 84 4.88 -1.48 -4.98
C ILE A 84 6.36 -1.42 -4.61
N GLY A 85 6.84 -0.22 -4.37
CA GLY A 85 8.18 0.13 -3.93
C GLY A 85 8.27 1.62 -3.69
N VAL A 86 9.03 2.03 -2.67
CA VAL A 86 9.21 3.45 -2.34
C VAL A 86 10.05 4.14 -3.40
N HIS A 87 11.05 3.45 -3.94
CA HIS A 87 11.88 3.95 -5.02
C HIS A 87 11.04 4.42 -6.23
N ASP A 88 10.07 3.61 -6.65
CA ASP A 88 9.25 3.90 -7.84
C ASP A 88 8.35 5.13 -7.69
N LEU A 89 8.02 5.50 -6.45
CA LEU A 89 7.34 6.77 -6.16
C LEU A 89 8.28 7.96 -6.28
N MET A 90 9.52 7.79 -5.83
CA MET A 90 10.49 8.88 -5.63
C MET A 90 11.28 9.20 -6.88
N TRP A 91 11.54 8.20 -7.71
CA TRP A 91 12.47 8.31 -8.83
C TRP A 91 11.84 7.87 -10.14
N ARG A 92 12.09 8.63 -11.20
CA ARG A 92 11.68 8.28 -12.57
C ARG A 92 12.80 8.57 -13.54
N ASN A 93 13.17 7.55 -14.31
CA ASN A 93 14.21 7.68 -15.32
C ASN A 93 15.49 8.34 -14.79
N GLY A 94 15.87 8.04 -13.55
CA GLY A 94 17.05 8.60 -12.92
C GLY A 94 16.88 10.03 -12.38
N SER A 95 15.67 10.54 -12.34
CA SER A 95 15.35 11.85 -11.75
C SER A 95 14.45 11.72 -10.55
N MET A 96 14.79 12.41 -9.47
CA MET A 96 13.91 12.50 -8.32
C MET A 96 12.71 13.39 -8.63
N GLU A 97 11.53 12.93 -8.32
CA GLU A 97 10.33 13.75 -8.35
C GLU A 97 10.31 14.71 -7.16
N ALA A 98 10.06 16.01 -7.43
CA ALA A 98 9.96 17.00 -6.36
C ALA A 98 8.87 16.66 -5.34
N ARG A 99 7.77 16.12 -5.81
CA ARG A 99 6.67 15.60 -4.97
C ARG A 99 7.16 14.48 -4.06
N GLY A 100 7.91 13.52 -4.60
CA GLY A 100 8.50 12.43 -3.83
C GLY A 100 9.37 12.94 -2.69
N ALA A 101 10.25 13.90 -2.95
CA ALA A 101 11.11 14.49 -1.92
C ALA A 101 10.30 15.10 -0.76
N ILE A 102 9.21 15.80 -1.08
CA ILE A 102 8.35 16.41 -0.06
C ILE A 102 7.60 15.33 0.73
N MET A 103 7.04 14.34 0.06
CA MET A 103 6.27 13.28 0.70
C MET A 103 7.14 12.41 1.60
N HIS A 104 8.28 11.96 1.10
CA HIS A 104 9.17 11.08 1.86
C HIS A 104 9.74 11.78 3.09
N ASN A 105 10.28 12.98 2.92
CA ASN A 105 10.98 13.67 3.98
C ASN A 105 10.07 14.54 4.85
N GLY A 106 9.12 15.24 4.23
CA GLY A 106 8.31 16.22 4.93
C GLY A 106 7.04 15.64 5.54
N VAL A 107 6.38 14.70 4.85
CA VAL A 107 5.12 14.14 5.32
C VAL A 107 5.35 12.87 6.13
N TYR A 108 5.87 11.83 5.52
CA TYR A 108 6.06 10.56 6.24
C TYR A 108 7.11 10.67 7.34
N GLY A 109 8.15 11.45 7.11
CA GLY A 109 9.13 11.73 8.13
C GLY A 109 8.57 12.41 9.37
N SER A 110 7.62 13.33 9.19
CA SER A 110 6.99 14.00 10.33
C SER A 110 6.15 13.02 11.16
N PHE A 111 5.51 12.03 10.57
CA PHE A 111 4.73 11.04 11.32
C PHE A 111 5.62 10.22 12.27
N GLY A 112 6.82 9.85 11.84
CA GLY A 112 7.77 9.15 12.69
C GLY A 112 8.38 10.02 13.79
N LEU A 113 8.42 11.34 13.58
CA LEU A 113 8.90 12.31 14.57
C LEU A 113 7.83 12.69 15.59
N ASP A 114 6.56 12.71 15.16
CA ASP A 114 5.41 13.09 15.97
C ASP A 114 4.72 11.88 16.64
N GLY A 115 5.30 10.69 16.56
CA GLY A 115 4.77 9.52 17.26
C GLY A 115 4.43 9.89 18.72
N ASP A 116 3.43 9.25 19.32
CA ASP A 116 2.88 9.60 20.64
C ASP A 116 3.92 9.79 21.75
N ASN A 117 5.14 9.41 21.49
CA ASN A 117 6.26 9.60 22.39
C ASN A 117 7.04 10.91 22.17
N GLY A 118 6.77 11.65 21.09
CA GLY A 118 7.31 13.01 20.88
C GLY A 118 8.84 13.15 20.96
N ASP A 119 9.55 12.05 20.90
CA ASP A 119 10.94 11.97 21.31
C ASP A 119 11.84 11.89 20.08
N ILE A 120 12.10 13.05 19.49
CA ILE A 120 13.02 13.22 18.36
C ILE A 120 14.42 12.62 18.67
N GLU A 121 14.80 12.58 19.94
CA GLU A 121 16.10 12.06 20.38
C GLU A 121 16.19 10.53 20.21
N ASN A 122 15.05 9.86 20.06
CA ASN A 122 14.94 8.41 19.80
C ASN A 122 14.51 8.09 18.37
N ALA A 123 14.52 9.06 17.46
CA ALA A 123 14.32 8.77 16.04
C ALA A 123 15.39 7.76 15.61
N CYS A 124 14.96 6.69 14.97
CA CYS A 124 15.86 5.62 14.57
C CYS A 124 16.98 6.10 13.68
N GLU A 125 18.13 5.55 13.93
CA GLU A 125 19.32 5.79 13.13
C GLU A 125 19.03 5.51 11.64
N GLY A 126 18.35 4.41 11.32
CA GLY A 126 17.92 4.08 9.96
C GLY A 126 16.92 5.06 9.34
N TYR A 127 16.06 5.70 10.15
CA TYR A 127 15.21 6.79 9.68
C TYR A 127 16.04 8.02 9.31
N VAL A 128 16.97 8.39 10.17
CA VAL A 128 17.90 9.52 9.94
C VAL A 128 18.76 9.25 8.71
N GLU A 129 19.28 8.05 8.56
CA GLU A 129 20.05 7.65 7.38
C GLU A 129 19.21 7.70 6.12
N GLY A 130 18.00 7.15 6.11
CA GLY A 130 17.06 7.21 4.98
C GLY A 130 16.61 8.63 4.67
N TYR A 131 16.36 9.43 5.70
CA TYR A 131 15.98 10.83 5.56
C TYR A 131 17.07 11.66 4.88
N TYR A 132 18.33 11.40 5.23
CA TYR A 132 19.45 12.16 4.69
C TYR A 132 20.14 11.48 3.49
N ALA A 133 20.18 10.15 3.44
CA ALA A 133 20.91 9.45 2.39
C ALA A 133 20.23 9.57 1.02
N GLY A 134 18.93 9.46 0.93
CA GLY A 134 18.21 9.58 -0.34
C GLY A 134 18.30 11.00 -0.93
N PRO A 135 17.73 12.04 -0.31
CA PRO A 135 17.75 13.40 -0.83
C PRO A 135 19.11 14.08 -0.73
N ALA A 136 19.91 13.81 0.31
CA ALA A 136 21.22 14.39 0.43
C ALA A 136 22.19 13.85 -0.62
N ALA A 137 22.15 12.58 -0.91
CA ALA A 137 22.94 11.98 -1.98
C ALA A 137 22.58 12.57 -3.36
N TYR A 138 21.29 12.85 -3.60
CA TYR A 138 20.87 13.58 -4.80
C TYR A 138 21.45 15.00 -4.86
N ILE A 139 21.37 15.74 -3.74
CA ILE A 139 21.89 17.12 -3.65
C ILE A 139 23.42 17.15 -3.77
N THR A 140 24.10 16.17 -3.21
CA THR A 140 25.56 16.06 -3.25
C THR A 140 26.10 15.47 -4.54
N GLY A 141 25.22 14.94 -5.40
CA GLY A 141 25.61 14.27 -6.63
C GLY A 141 26.17 12.87 -6.43
N ASP A 142 25.97 12.30 -5.26
CA ASP A 142 26.32 10.91 -4.98
C ASP A 142 25.26 9.98 -5.56
N ASN A 143 25.37 9.70 -6.84
CA ASN A 143 24.41 8.92 -7.61
C ASN A 143 24.32 7.45 -7.18
N LEU A 144 25.19 6.98 -6.33
CA LEU A 144 25.20 5.58 -5.89
C LEU A 144 24.12 5.26 -4.86
N ALA A 145 23.65 6.26 -4.14
CA ALA A 145 22.65 6.07 -3.09
C ALA A 145 21.23 5.81 -3.61
N TRP A 146 20.95 6.01 -4.89
CA TRP A 146 19.60 5.85 -5.43
C TRP A 146 19.44 4.72 -6.45
N THR A 147 20.53 4.20 -7.00
CA THR A 147 20.51 3.06 -7.92
C THR A 147 21.07 1.82 -7.23
N GLY A 148 20.19 0.94 -6.75
CA GLY A 148 20.61 -0.33 -6.18
C GLY A 148 21.32 -0.18 -4.83
N SER A 149 21.01 0.84 -4.04
CA SER A 149 21.39 0.85 -2.63
C SER A 149 20.50 -0.10 -1.87
N ASP A 150 21.04 -0.77 -0.88
CA ASP A 150 20.31 -1.69 0.01
C ASP A 150 19.04 -1.04 0.59
N TYR A 151 19.09 0.27 0.82
CA TYR A 151 17.95 1.06 1.30
C TYR A 151 16.74 1.00 0.36
N TRP A 152 16.92 1.14 -0.95
CA TRP A 152 15.81 1.13 -1.92
C TRP A 152 15.40 -0.28 -2.31
N GLU A 153 16.36 -1.22 -2.40
CA GLU A 153 16.08 -2.63 -2.65
C GLU A 153 15.21 -3.22 -1.54
N GLU A 154 15.51 -2.94 -0.29
CA GLU A 154 14.73 -3.36 0.87
C GLU A 154 13.27 -2.86 0.82
N ARG A 155 13.03 -1.74 0.15
CA ARG A 155 11.72 -1.09 0.03
C ARG A 155 11.04 -1.33 -1.31
N HIS A 156 11.44 -2.38 -2.02
CA HIS A 156 10.81 -2.82 -3.27
C HIS A 156 10.05 -4.13 -3.04
N PHE A 157 8.76 -4.04 -2.81
CA PHE A 157 7.94 -5.15 -2.28
C PHE A 157 7.41 -6.11 -3.33
N LEU A 158 7.11 -5.61 -4.53
CA LEU A 158 6.41 -6.41 -5.55
C LEU A 158 7.19 -7.67 -5.92
N LYS A 159 8.48 -7.57 -6.12
CA LYS A 159 9.31 -8.70 -6.50
C LYS A 159 9.27 -9.80 -5.44
N ASP A 160 9.53 -9.42 -4.19
CA ASP A 160 9.56 -10.37 -3.08
C ASP A 160 8.17 -10.96 -2.82
N ALA A 161 7.11 -10.14 -2.93
CA ALA A 161 5.74 -10.62 -2.85
C ALA A 161 5.44 -11.70 -3.90
N LEU A 162 5.81 -11.48 -5.16
CA LEU A 162 5.57 -12.45 -6.22
C LEU A 162 6.39 -13.74 -6.07
N GLU A 163 7.50 -13.72 -5.32
CA GLU A 163 8.33 -14.89 -5.07
C GLU A 163 7.83 -15.77 -3.91
N VAL A 164 7.23 -15.17 -2.87
CA VAL A 164 6.94 -15.90 -1.62
C VAL A 164 5.46 -15.96 -1.25
N TYR A 165 4.63 -15.10 -1.82
CA TYR A 165 3.19 -15.06 -1.55
C TYR A 165 2.45 -16.08 -2.43
N ASP A 166 1.39 -16.68 -1.88
CA ASP A 166 0.55 -17.66 -2.57
C ASP A 166 -0.95 -17.37 -2.48
N GLY A 167 -1.32 -16.23 -1.91
CA GLY A 167 -2.71 -15.80 -1.76
C GLY A 167 -3.25 -15.05 -2.99
N SER A 168 -4.40 -14.41 -2.82
CA SER A 168 -5.08 -13.65 -3.88
C SER A 168 -4.87 -12.14 -3.76
N ILE A 169 -5.03 -11.42 -4.88
CA ILE A 169 -4.70 -10.00 -4.98
C ILE A 169 -5.86 -9.22 -5.60
N TYR A 170 -6.40 -8.22 -4.89
CA TYR A 170 -7.39 -7.31 -5.43
C TYR A 170 -6.89 -5.87 -5.42
N ILE A 171 -6.44 -5.38 -6.57
CA ILE A 171 -5.88 -4.03 -6.71
C ILE A 171 -7.01 -3.04 -6.98
N ILE A 172 -7.08 -1.96 -6.19
CA ILE A 172 -8.03 -0.85 -6.39
C ILE A 172 -7.23 0.43 -6.59
N HIS A 173 -7.42 1.13 -7.73
CA HIS A 173 -6.61 2.32 -8.02
C HIS A 173 -7.35 3.35 -8.89
N GLY A 174 -7.27 4.62 -8.50
CA GLY A 174 -7.80 5.74 -9.28
C GLY A 174 -6.88 6.10 -10.45
N LEU A 175 -7.43 6.19 -11.65
CA LEU A 175 -6.66 6.54 -12.86
C LEU A 175 -6.19 8.01 -12.86
N GLN A 176 -6.75 8.82 -11.97
CA GLN A 176 -6.37 10.22 -11.79
C GLN A 176 -5.60 10.45 -10.48
N ASP A 177 -5.12 9.38 -9.89
CA ASP A 177 -4.27 9.48 -8.71
C ASP A 177 -2.95 10.15 -9.09
N TRP A 178 -2.71 11.31 -8.52
CA TRP A 178 -1.49 12.09 -8.72
C TRP A 178 -0.51 11.92 -7.55
N ASN A 179 -0.97 11.33 -6.46
CA ASN A 179 -0.16 11.09 -5.27
C ASN A 179 0.61 9.76 -5.39
N VAL A 180 -0.12 8.68 -5.62
CA VAL A 180 0.45 7.39 -6.00
C VAL A 180 -0.01 7.09 -7.42
N ASP A 181 0.84 7.33 -8.38
CA ASP A 181 0.45 7.28 -9.78
C ASP A 181 0.05 5.86 -10.23
N PRO A 182 -0.92 5.73 -11.14
CA PRO A 182 -1.41 4.44 -11.63
C PRO A 182 -0.34 3.56 -12.31
N HIS A 183 0.81 4.16 -12.69
CA HIS A 183 1.91 3.40 -13.28
C HIS A 183 2.47 2.30 -12.36
N MET A 184 2.17 2.35 -11.06
CA MET A 184 2.54 1.29 -10.11
C MET A 184 1.53 0.14 -10.14
N ALA A 185 0.24 0.44 -10.29
CA ALA A 185 -0.83 -0.54 -10.24
C ALA A 185 -0.86 -1.46 -11.47
N PHE A 186 -0.67 -0.92 -12.67
CA PHE A 186 -0.74 -1.71 -13.89
C PHE A 186 0.37 -2.76 -14.04
N PRO A 187 1.66 -2.43 -13.80
CA PRO A 187 2.70 -3.45 -13.78
C PRO A 187 2.45 -4.51 -12.70
N ALA A 188 2.07 -4.10 -11.51
CA ALA A 188 1.75 -5.04 -10.42
C ALA A 188 0.63 -6.00 -10.81
N HIS A 189 -0.44 -5.49 -11.43
CA HIS A 189 -1.54 -6.31 -11.92
C HIS A 189 -1.06 -7.34 -12.96
N GLN A 190 -0.35 -6.89 -13.99
CA GLN A 190 0.11 -7.77 -15.07
C GLN A 190 1.12 -8.80 -14.57
N MET A 191 2.10 -8.37 -13.77
CA MET A 191 3.10 -9.28 -13.22
C MET A 191 2.49 -10.33 -12.30
N SER A 192 1.46 -9.96 -11.53
CA SER A 192 0.73 -10.91 -10.68
C SER A 192 -0.04 -11.93 -11.51
N ILE A 193 -0.67 -11.52 -12.61
CA ILE A 193 -1.32 -12.45 -13.57
C ILE A 193 -0.28 -13.39 -14.18
N ASP A 194 0.84 -12.86 -14.64
CA ASP A 194 1.90 -13.64 -15.30
C ASP A 194 2.54 -14.64 -14.32
N ALA A 195 2.56 -14.32 -13.03
CA ALA A 195 3.00 -15.21 -11.97
C ALA A 195 1.94 -16.25 -11.55
N GLY A 196 0.72 -16.16 -12.08
CA GLY A 196 -0.33 -17.16 -11.87
C GLY A 196 -1.23 -16.94 -10.65
N PHE A 197 -1.23 -15.75 -10.06
CA PHE A 197 -2.12 -15.41 -8.96
C PHE A 197 -3.58 -15.26 -9.40
N ASP A 198 -4.49 -15.48 -8.48
CA ASP A 198 -5.87 -14.99 -8.58
C ASP A 198 -5.85 -13.47 -8.40
N VAL A 199 -6.02 -12.73 -9.49
CA VAL A 199 -5.91 -11.27 -9.49
C VAL A 199 -7.19 -10.61 -9.96
N LYS A 200 -7.63 -9.59 -9.24
CA LYS A 200 -8.69 -8.68 -9.65
C LYS A 200 -8.18 -7.23 -9.61
N GLY A 201 -8.61 -6.41 -10.58
CA GLY A 201 -8.36 -4.97 -10.59
C GLY A 201 -9.64 -4.18 -10.68
N LEU A 202 -9.74 -3.10 -9.93
CA LEU A 202 -10.77 -2.08 -10.05
C LEU A 202 -10.11 -0.73 -10.30
N TYR A 203 -10.27 -0.23 -11.49
CA TYR A 203 -9.71 1.05 -11.93
C TYR A 203 -10.82 1.99 -12.39
N GLY A 204 -10.69 3.27 -12.08
CA GLY A 204 -11.71 4.23 -12.48
C GLY A 204 -11.26 5.67 -12.33
N GLN A 205 -12.13 6.59 -12.67
CA GLN A 205 -11.82 8.02 -12.76
C GLN A 205 -11.98 8.73 -11.41
N TRP A 206 -11.25 8.28 -10.41
CA TRP A 206 -11.08 9.00 -9.15
C TRP A 206 -9.60 9.29 -8.91
N ALA A 207 -9.34 10.24 -8.04
CA ALA A 207 -8.00 10.65 -7.64
C ALA A 207 -7.47 9.73 -6.51
N HIS A 208 -6.63 10.24 -5.64
CA HIS A 208 -6.11 9.52 -4.47
C HIS A 208 -7.18 9.37 -3.39
N ASP A 209 -8.25 8.64 -3.71
CA ASP A 209 -9.41 8.45 -2.84
C ASP A 209 -10.09 7.09 -3.02
N TYR A 210 -11.17 6.86 -2.30
CA TYR A 210 -12.00 5.69 -2.47
C TYR A 210 -12.88 5.79 -3.72
N PRO A 211 -13.27 4.65 -4.32
CA PRO A 211 -13.99 4.64 -5.58
C PRO A 211 -15.36 5.33 -5.58
N ASP A 212 -15.98 5.49 -4.41
CA ASP A 212 -17.31 6.09 -4.23
C ASP A 212 -17.26 7.54 -3.71
N ARG A 213 -16.09 8.08 -3.50
CA ARG A 213 -15.98 9.42 -2.94
C ARG A 213 -16.10 10.47 -4.02
N GLU A 214 -17.10 11.33 -3.88
CA GLU A 214 -17.09 12.59 -4.58
C GLU A 214 -15.84 13.35 -4.17
N SER A 215 -14.99 13.66 -5.12
CA SER A 215 -13.75 14.33 -4.81
C SER A 215 -14.01 15.78 -4.39
N GLY A 216 -14.32 15.98 -3.12
CA GLY A 216 -14.22 17.29 -2.48
C GLY A 216 -12.76 17.72 -2.35
N HIS A 217 -11.94 17.26 -3.28
CA HIS A 217 -10.52 17.47 -3.18
C HIS A 217 -10.14 18.87 -3.48
N SER A 218 -9.17 19.28 -2.72
CA SER A 218 -8.42 20.49 -2.82
C SER A 218 -8.32 21.01 -4.24
N SER A 219 -8.20 22.31 -4.38
CA SER A 219 -7.93 23.04 -5.62
C SER A 219 -6.85 22.44 -6.53
N LEU A 220 -6.03 21.53 -6.03
CA LEU A 220 -4.96 20.87 -6.79
C LEU A 220 -5.46 19.71 -7.66
N SER A 221 -6.56 19.08 -7.27
CA SER A 221 -7.26 18.04 -8.07
C SER A 221 -8.56 18.56 -8.69
N SER A 222 -8.77 19.87 -8.63
CA SER A 222 -10.00 20.55 -8.96
C SER A 222 -10.56 20.24 -10.34
N GLY A 223 -11.84 19.90 -10.38
CA GLY A 223 -12.63 19.74 -11.58
C GLY A 223 -12.23 18.58 -12.47
N ARG A 224 -11.52 17.59 -11.91
CA ARG A 224 -11.08 16.39 -12.64
C ARG A 224 -11.52 15.15 -11.89
N GLY A 225 -11.75 14.07 -12.62
CA GLY A 225 -12.14 12.82 -12.04
C GLY A 225 -13.60 12.78 -11.60
N ALA A 226 -13.85 12.17 -10.47
CA ALA A 226 -15.20 11.92 -9.96
C ALA A 226 -16.03 13.20 -9.80
N GLU A 227 -15.41 14.32 -9.47
CA GLU A 227 -16.11 15.61 -9.35
C GLU A 227 -16.62 16.13 -10.69
N ALA A 228 -15.82 15.99 -11.75
CA ALA A 228 -16.24 16.35 -13.10
C ALA A 228 -17.18 15.30 -13.73
N PHE A 229 -17.12 14.07 -13.26
CA PHE A 229 -17.87 12.92 -13.77
C PHE A 229 -18.49 12.12 -12.62
N PRO A 230 -19.53 12.65 -11.93
CA PRO A 230 -20.08 12.03 -10.73
C PRO A 230 -20.72 10.65 -10.98
N PHE A 231 -21.09 10.33 -12.22
CA PHE A 231 -21.66 9.02 -12.58
C PHE A 231 -20.59 7.94 -12.75
N THR A 232 -19.31 8.29 -12.62
CA THR A 232 -18.21 7.36 -12.71
C THR A 232 -17.84 6.73 -11.38
N LEU A 233 -18.53 7.14 -10.32
CA LEU A 233 -18.35 6.62 -8.98
C LEU A 233 -18.83 5.16 -8.88
N ARG A 234 -18.03 4.35 -8.23
CA ARG A 234 -18.33 2.93 -7.96
C ARG A 234 -18.93 2.78 -6.56
N TRP A 235 -20.20 3.08 -6.43
CA TRP A 235 -20.92 2.98 -5.16
C TRP A 235 -20.95 1.56 -4.57
N ALA A 236 -20.88 0.53 -5.42
CA ALA A 236 -20.92 -0.86 -4.99
C ALA A 236 -19.53 -1.47 -4.71
N TRP A 237 -18.46 -0.71 -4.78
CA TRP A 237 -17.09 -1.23 -4.63
C TRP A 237 -16.87 -1.95 -3.28
N ALA A 238 -17.45 -1.43 -2.22
CA ALA A 238 -17.32 -2.03 -0.89
C ALA A 238 -18.05 -3.39 -0.79
N ALA A 239 -19.20 -3.51 -1.44
CA ALA A 239 -19.91 -4.79 -1.51
C ALA A 239 -19.11 -5.82 -2.32
N ASP A 240 -18.56 -5.43 -3.45
CA ASP A 240 -17.70 -6.26 -4.27
C ASP A 240 -16.44 -6.73 -3.54
N MET A 241 -15.84 -5.85 -2.76
CA MET A 241 -14.72 -6.20 -1.90
C MET A 241 -15.12 -7.15 -0.76
N MET A 242 -16.33 -6.99 -0.21
CA MET A 242 -16.84 -7.92 0.82
C MET A 242 -17.09 -9.32 0.22
N GLU A 243 -17.59 -9.42 -1.01
CA GLU A 243 -17.72 -10.71 -1.71
C GLU A 243 -16.36 -11.37 -1.94
N TRP A 244 -15.33 -10.58 -2.24
CA TRP A 244 -13.95 -11.04 -2.32
C TRP A 244 -13.46 -11.64 -1.01
N PHE A 245 -13.66 -10.94 0.11
CA PHE A 245 -13.27 -11.43 1.43
C PHE A 245 -14.11 -12.65 1.88
N ASP A 246 -15.41 -12.66 1.59
CA ASP A 246 -16.26 -13.82 1.88
C ASP A 246 -15.72 -15.09 1.20
N PHE A 247 -15.23 -14.97 -0.03
CA PHE A 247 -14.65 -16.11 -0.76
C PHE A 247 -13.30 -16.53 -0.20
N TYR A 248 -12.33 -15.61 -0.10
CA TYR A 248 -10.96 -15.99 0.24
C TYR A 248 -10.71 -16.18 1.74
N LEU A 249 -11.46 -15.51 2.61
CA LEU A 249 -11.29 -15.61 4.06
C LEU A 249 -12.29 -16.53 4.75
N LEU A 250 -13.52 -16.63 4.23
CA LEU A 250 -14.60 -17.40 4.89
C LEU A 250 -15.05 -18.61 4.08
N ASP A 251 -14.47 -18.87 2.92
CA ASP A 251 -14.87 -19.95 1.99
C ASP A 251 -16.37 -19.88 1.60
N LYS A 252 -16.91 -18.67 1.47
CA LYS A 252 -18.31 -18.41 1.15
C LYS A 252 -18.48 -17.78 -0.20
N GLY A 253 -19.68 -17.93 -0.77
CA GLY A 253 -20.04 -17.26 -2.02
C GLY A 253 -19.40 -17.91 -3.24
N ARG A 254 -19.12 -17.08 -4.26
CA ARG A 254 -18.47 -17.46 -5.52
C ARG A 254 -17.21 -16.65 -5.69
N GLN A 255 -16.23 -17.26 -6.33
CA GLN A 255 -15.08 -16.50 -6.79
C GLN A 255 -15.55 -15.34 -7.65
N THR A 256 -15.17 -14.13 -7.26
CA THR A 256 -15.51 -12.92 -7.99
C THR A 256 -14.73 -12.86 -9.31
N ARG A 257 -15.18 -12.03 -10.24
CA ARG A 257 -14.54 -11.92 -11.55
C ARG A 257 -13.08 -11.49 -11.42
N LEU A 258 -12.16 -12.32 -11.92
CA LEU A 258 -10.72 -12.11 -11.91
C LEU A 258 -10.22 -11.33 -13.12
N VAL A 259 -10.86 -10.24 -13.47
CA VAL A 259 -10.40 -9.37 -14.57
C VAL A 259 -10.42 -7.93 -14.12
N ALA A 260 -9.56 -7.14 -14.70
CA ALA A 260 -9.58 -5.70 -14.46
C ALA A 260 -10.92 -5.14 -14.92
N GLU A 261 -11.58 -4.43 -14.03
CA GLU A 261 -12.73 -3.60 -14.40
C GLU A 261 -12.23 -2.17 -14.58
N VAL A 262 -12.17 -1.74 -15.82
CA VAL A 262 -11.99 -0.32 -16.14
C VAL A 262 -13.37 0.28 -16.29
N GLN A 263 -13.63 1.33 -15.56
CA GLN A 263 -14.88 2.03 -15.68
C GLN A 263 -14.82 2.93 -16.92
N ASP A 264 -15.34 2.41 -18.03
CA ASP A 264 -15.51 3.18 -19.25
C ASP A 264 -16.72 4.10 -19.12
N ASN A 265 -16.42 5.38 -19.17
CA ASN A 265 -17.44 6.43 -19.23
C ASN A 265 -17.44 6.98 -20.63
N ILE A 266 -18.06 6.25 -21.52
CA ILE A 266 -18.38 6.72 -22.86
C ILE A 266 -19.82 7.17 -22.90
#